data_89c552f07c70c349751f0077fde8ec27
#
_entry.id   89c552f07c70c349751f0077fde8ec27
#
_cell.length_a   1.000
_cell.length_b   1.000
_cell.length_c   1.000
_cell.angle_alpha   90.00
_cell.angle_beta   90.00
_cell.angle_gamma   90.00
#
_symmetry.space_group_name_H-M   'P 1'
#
loop_
_entity.id
_entity.type
_entity.pdbx_description
1 polymer ?
#
loop_
_entity_poly.entity_id
_entity_poly.type
_entity_poly.pdbx_seq_one_letter_code
_entity_poly.pdbx_strand_id
1 'polypeptide(L)'
;MVAIAVRGFEWISLAYFATLGAAALVRPLPPASRRLVTVAAAATCAIVVLAARFAGDGVRSLLPLALILIGYFVSAWFAVTPSRAFERWLLSWDRRWLGDPATRFAHWPRAVLALLEIAYMGCFLLVPAGLAALRLEGASWAVIDRYWSQVIASEFGSFVSLTCVFARPPWVLDERAALPDRAVHRTATRFVERLTIRANTFPSGHAAGSLAVALGTISALPTFGLITLILAVAISVAAVVGRYHYAADIVAGVCLALVAFVILG
;
A
#
# COMPACT_ATOMS: atom_id res chain seq x y z
N MET A 1 -26.20 4.09 -28.18
CA MET A 1 -25.25 3.46 -27.25
C MET A 1 -24.66 4.57 -26.37
N VAL A 2 -24.96 4.57 -25.07
CA VAL A 2 -24.31 5.51 -24.14
C VAL A 2 -22.85 5.08 -24.04
N ALA A 3 -21.92 5.99 -24.35
CA ALA A 3 -20.50 5.73 -24.22
C ALA A 3 -20.18 5.42 -22.74
N ILE A 4 -19.47 4.33 -22.49
CA ILE A 4 -19.05 3.97 -21.12
C ILE A 4 -17.96 4.97 -20.73
N ALA A 5 -18.27 5.86 -19.80
CA ALA A 5 -17.27 6.76 -19.22
C ALA A 5 -16.51 6.01 -18.11
N VAL A 6 -15.42 5.33 -18.48
CA VAL A 6 -14.50 4.68 -17.55
C VAL A 6 -13.68 5.76 -16.86
N ARG A 7 -13.59 5.71 -15.53
CA ARG A 7 -12.88 6.69 -14.68
C ARG A 7 -11.39 6.38 -14.60
N GLY A 8 -10.60 7.37 -14.19
CA GLY A 8 -9.15 7.23 -14.08
C GLY A 8 -8.73 6.03 -13.23
N PHE A 9 -9.29 5.89 -12.03
CA PHE A 9 -8.96 4.77 -11.14
C PHE A 9 -9.40 3.40 -11.70
N GLU A 10 -10.46 3.35 -12.50
CA GLU A 10 -10.91 2.11 -13.17
C GLU A 10 -9.92 1.68 -14.26
N TRP A 11 -9.42 2.63 -15.05
CA TRP A 11 -8.38 2.35 -16.05
C TRP A 11 -7.09 1.85 -15.40
N ILE A 12 -6.66 2.48 -14.30
CA ILE A 12 -5.48 2.05 -13.55
C ILE A 12 -5.70 0.63 -13.00
N SER A 13 -6.89 0.35 -12.46
CA SER A 13 -7.24 -0.98 -11.97
C SER A 13 -7.24 -2.04 -13.07
N LEU A 14 -7.82 -1.76 -14.22
CA LEU A 14 -7.81 -2.66 -15.37
C LEU A 14 -6.37 -2.95 -15.83
N ALA A 15 -5.54 -1.90 -15.94
CA ALA A 15 -4.13 -2.06 -16.32
C ALA A 15 -3.36 -2.91 -15.30
N TYR A 16 -3.57 -2.67 -14.01
CA TYR A 16 -2.93 -3.45 -12.95
C TYR A 16 -3.31 -4.93 -12.98
N PHE A 17 -4.61 -5.26 -13.01
CA PHE A 17 -5.05 -6.65 -13.03
C PHE A 17 -4.68 -7.36 -14.33
N ALA A 18 -4.72 -6.67 -15.48
CA ALA A 18 -4.21 -7.20 -16.73
C ALA A 18 -2.71 -7.52 -16.64
N THR A 19 -1.92 -6.65 -15.97
CA THR A 19 -0.49 -6.88 -15.73
C THR A 19 -0.27 -8.10 -14.83
N LEU A 20 -1.05 -8.28 -13.75
CA LEU A 20 -0.96 -9.48 -12.92
C LEU A 20 -1.31 -10.75 -13.72
N GLY A 21 -2.37 -10.72 -14.53
CA GLY A 21 -2.75 -11.84 -15.40
C GLY A 21 -1.64 -12.20 -16.39
N ALA A 22 -1.08 -11.20 -17.08
CA ALA A 22 0.04 -11.40 -18.01
C ALA A 22 1.29 -11.92 -17.31
N ALA A 23 1.65 -11.34 -16.15
CA ALA A 23 2.78 -11.79 -15.35
C ALA A 23 2.61 -13.27 -14.91
N ALA A 24 1.39 -13.70 -14.56
CA ALA A 24 1.13 -15.08 -14.17
C ALA A 24 1.39 -16.09 -15.30
N LEU A 25 1.29 -15.67 -16.56
CA LEU A 25 1.56 -16.54 -17.71
C LEU A 25 3.06 -16.72 -17.95
N VAL A 26 3.88 -15.71 -17.64
CA VAL A 26 5.32 -15.72 -17.96
C VAL A 26 6.21 -16.04 -16.75
N ARG A 27 5.72 -15.81 -15.52
CA ARG A 27 6.49 -16.09 -14.30
C ARG A 27 6.42 -17.58 -13.91
N PRO A 28 7.47 -18.14 -13.31
CA PRO A 28 7.51 -19.53 -12.87
C PRO A 28 6.67 -19.72 -11.59
N LEU A 29 5.35 -19.70 -11.73
CA LEU A 29 4.41 -19.92 -10.62
C LEU A 29 3.95 -21.40 -10.59
N PRO A 30 3.65 -21.93 -9.39
CA PRO A 30 2.93 -23.19 -9.26
C PRO A 30 1.63 -23.15 -10.07
N PRO A 31 1.21 -24.27 -10.73
CA PRO A 31 0.01 -24.29 -11.57
C PRO A 31 -1.27 -23.77 -10.89
N ALA A 32 -1.46 -24.12 -9.61
CA ALA A 32 -2.59 -23.64 -8.81
C ALA A 32 -2.57 -22.13 -8.62
N SER A 33 -1.40 -21.56 -8.26
CA SER A 33 -1.22 -20.10 -8.10
C SER A 33 -1.45 -19.37 -9.41
N ARG A 34 -0.89 -19.88 -10.52
CA ARG A 34 -1.09 -19.32 -11.85
C ARG A 34 -2.58 -19.23 -12.20
N ARG A 35 -3.31 -20.35 -12.02
CA ARG A 35 -4.75 -20.41 -12.28
C ARG A 35 -5.52 -19.41 -11.42
N LEU A 36 -5.23 -19.35 -10.11
CA LEU A 36 -5.89 -18.43 -9.18
C LEU A 36 -5.66 -16.98 -9.58
N VAL A 37 -4.42 -16.58 -9.86
CA VAL A 37 -4.11 -15.20 -10.29
C VAL A 37 -4.82 -14.87 -11.59
N THR A 38 -4.76 -15.75 -12.60
CA THR A 38 -5.39 -15.49 -13.90
C THR A 38 -6.90 -15.36 -13.78
N VAL A 39 -7.55 -16.25 -13.02
CA VAL A 39 -9.01 -16.19 -12.81
C VAL A 39 -9.38 -14.96 -12.00
N ALA A 40 -8.67 -14.67 -10.90
CA ALA A 40 -8.94 -13.49 -10.07
C ALA A 40 -8.75 -12.18 -10.86
N ALA A 41 -7.68 -12.08 -11.66
CA ALA A 41 -7.43 -10.92 -12.50
C ALA A 41 -8.54 -10.72 -13.54
N ALA A 42 -8.92 -11.78 -14.26
CA ALA A 42 -10.00 -11.72 -15.25
C ALA A 42 -11.35 -11.37 -14.62
N ALA A 43 -11.69 -12.00 -13.48
CA ALA A 43 -12.93 -11.71 -12.76
C ALA A 43 -12.97 -10.27 -12.26
N THR A 44 -11.85 -9.75 -11.72
CA THR A 44 -11.79 -8.36 -11.24
C THR A 44 -11.88 -7.36 -12.39
N CYS A 45 -11.23 -7.61 -13.52
CA CYS A 45 -11.42 -6.79 -14.73
C CYS A 45 -12.89 -6.78 -15.16
N ALA A 46 -13.55 -7.94 -15.18
CA ALA A 46 -14.98 -8.02 -15.50
C ALA A 46 -15.86 -7.22 -14.52
N ILE A 47 -15.58 -7.30 -13.22
CA ILE A 47 -16.27 -6.51 -12.18
C ILE A 47 -16.10 -5.01 -12.43
N VAL A 48 -14.88 -4.53 -12.72
CA VAL A 48 -14.62 -3.12 -13.00
C VAL A 48 -15.41 -2.66 -14.25
N VAL A 49 -15.39 -3.43 -15.32
CA VAL A 49 -16.14 -3.12 -16.56
C VAL A 49 -17.65 -3.10 -16.30
N LEU A 50 -18.18 -4.09 -15.57
CA LEU A 50 -19.59 -4.15 -15.22
C LEU A 50 -20.00 -2.99 -14.30
N ALA A 51 -19.18 -2.63 -13.33
CA ALA A 51 -19.43 -1.48 -12.48
C ALA A 51 -19.40 -0.16 -13.27
N ALA A 52 -18.43 0.02 -14.17
CA ALA A 52 -18.39 1.18 -15.05
C ALA A 52 -19.63 1.28 -15.96
N ARG A 53 -20.21 0.15 -16.36
CA ARG A 53 -21.38 0.08 -17.26
C ARG A 53 -22.72 0.27 -16.55
N PHE A 54 -22.87 -0.31 -15.35
CA PHE A 54 -24.19 -0.49 -14.73
C PHE A 54 -24.32 0.12 -13.34
N ALA A 55 -23.21 0.44 -12.65
CA ALA A 55 -23.26 0.96 -11.30
C ALA A 55 -23.34 2.49 -11.27
N GLY A 56 -24.10 3.02 -10.31
CA GLY A 56 -24.14 4.45 -10.02
C GLY A 56 -22.88 4.91 -9.27
N ASP A 57 -22.68 6.24 -9.20
CA ASP A 57 -21.50 6.88 -8.63
C ASP A 57 -21.20 6.45 -7.20
N GLY A 58 -22.25 6.24 -6.39
CA GLY A 58 -22.10 5.79 -5.00
C GLY A 58 -21.39 4.44 -4.90
N VAL A 59 -21.84 3.45 -5.69
CA VAL A 59 -21.25 2.10 -5.73
C VAL A 59 -19.83 2.16 -6.31
N ARG A 60 -19.64 2.88 -7.41
CA ARG A 60 -18.32 3.05 -8.05
C ARG A 60 -17.32 3.70 -7.10
N SER A 61 -17.75 4.62 -6.23
CA SER A 61 -16.87 5.25 -5.25
C SER A 61 -16.43 4.33 -4.10
N LEU A 62 -17.13 3.23 -3.85
CA LEU A 62 -16.77 2.23 -2.84
C LEU A 62 -15.92 1.10 -3.41
N LEU A 63 -16.02 0.86 -4.72
CA LEU A 63 -15.32 -0.23 -5.40
C LEU A 63 -13.79 -0.25 -5.15
N PRO A 64 -13.07 0.89 -5.14
CA PRO A 64 -11.64 0.91 -4.91
C PRO A 64 -11.20 0.29 -3.58
N LEU A 65 -12.02 0.36 -2.53
CA LEU A 65 -11.73 -0.30 -1.24
C LEU A 65 -11.55 -1.81 -1.42
N ALA A 66 -12.45 -2.44 -2.17
CA ALA A 66 -12.35 -3.87 -2.47
C ALA A 66 -11.20 -4.15 -3.45
N LEU A 67 -10.99 -3.31 -4.47
CA LEU A 67 -9.94 -3.49 -5.46
C LEU A 67 -8.54 -3.46 -4.85
N ILE A 68 -8.28 -2.57 -3.88
CA ILE A 68 -7.01 -2.51 -3.15
C ILE A 68 -6.74 -3.83 -2.43
N LEU A 69 -7.73 -4.33 -1.68
CA LEU A 69 -7.60 -5.60 -0.96
C LEU A 69 -7.38 -6.78 -1.91
N ILE A 70 -8.19 -6.88 -2.96
CA ILE A 70 -8.05 -7.94 -3.97
C ILE A 70 -6.67 -7.85 -4.63
N GLY A 71 -6.25 -6.64 -5.04
CA GLY A 71 -4.96 -6.41 -5.68
C GLY A 71 -3.78 -6.82 -4.80
N TYR A 72 -3.84 -6.47 -3.52
CA TYR A 72 -2.84 -6.85 -2.53
C TYR A 72 -2.73 -8.37 -2.37
N PHE A 73 -3.85 -9.06 -2.12
CA PHE A 73 -3.84 -10.51 -1.91
C PHE A 73 -3.54 -11.30 -3.19
N VAL A 74 -3.97 -10.82 -4.35
CA VAL A 74 -3.65 -11.47 -5.64
C VAL A 74 -2.16 -11.33 -5.95
N SER A 75 -1.54 -10.18 -5.69
CA SER A 75 -0.09 -9.98 -5.88
C SER A 75 0.75 -10.89 -4.96
N ALA A 76 0.22 -11.29 -3.80
CA ALA A 76 0.90 -12.18 -2.86
C ALA A 76 1.27 -13.54 -3.46
N TRP A 77 0.52 -14.03 -4.43
CA TRP A 77 0.80 -15.31 -5.09
C TRP A 77 2.11 -15.32 -5.90
N PHE A 78 2.68 -14.14 -6.18
CA PHE A 78 4.01 -14.02 -6.78
C PHE A 78 5.16 -14.11 -5.77
N ALA A 79 4.89 -13.96 -4.48
CA ALA A 79 5.90 -14.00 -3.43
C ALA A 79 6.34 -15.44 -3.09
N VAL A 80 6.90 -16.15 -4.07
CA VAL A 80 7.27 -17.57 -3.93
C VAL A 80 8.64 -17.74 -3.29
N THR A 81 9.66 -17.06 -3.81
CA THR A 81 11.04 -17.20 -3.34
C THR A 81 11.66 -15.80 -3.11
N PRO A 82 12.09 -15.49 -1.88
CA PRO A 82 12.69 -14.20 -1.59
C PRO A 82 14.06 -14.04 -2.25
N SER A 83 14.33 -12.85 -2.78
CA SER A 83 15.61 -12.52 -3.38
C SER A 83 16.62 -12.08 -2.31
N ARG A 84 17.51 -12.98 -1.91
CA ARG A 84 18.58 -12.69 -0.93
C ARG A 84 19.50 -11.55 -1.38
N ALA A 85 19.71 -11.38 -2.69
CA ALA A 85 20.52 -10.28 -3.21
C ALA A 85 19.83 -8.94 -2.99
N PHE A 86 18.51 -8.88 -3.25
CA PHE A 86 17.72 -7.70 -3.04
C PHE A 86 17.56 -7.36 -1.54
N GLU A 87 17.35 -8.36 -0.68
CA GLU A 87 17.34 -8.17 0.79
C GLU A 87 18.65 -7.58 1.29
N ARG A 88 19.83 -8.08 0.82
CA ARG A 88 21.13 -7.51 1.18
C ARG A 88 21.30 -6.08 0.69
N TRP A 89 20.80 -5.77 -0.51
CA TRP A 89 20.84 -4.42 -1.04
C TRP A 89 20.01 -3.46 -0.18
N LEU A 90 18.78 -3.81 0.18
CA LEU A 90 17.92 -3.02 1.07
C LEU A 90 18.56 -2.81 2.44
N LEU A 91 19.10 -3.86 3.06
CA LEU A 91 19.81 -3.78 4.34
C LEU A 91 21.07 -2.88 4.24
N SER A 92 21.75 -2.85 3.09
CA SER A 92 22.91 -1.98 2.91
C SER A 92 22.54 -0.50 2.96
N TRP A 93 21.37 -0.13 2.44
CA TRP A 93 20.83 1.23 2.54
C TRP A 93 20.43 1.58 3.98
N ASP A 94 19.75 0.68 4.68
CA ASP A 94 19.43 0.86 6.10
C ASP A 94 20.69 1.14 6.93
N ARG A 95 21.73 0.33 6.74
CA ARG A 95 23.01 0.50 7.44
C ARG A 95 23.70 1.81 7.08
N ARG A 96 23.67 2.20 5.81
CA ARG A 96 24.30 3.43 5.33
C ARG A 96 23.60 4.69 5.85
N TRP A 97 22.28 4.70 5.90
CA TRP A 97 21.51 5.88 6.29
C TRP A 97 21.23 5.95 7.78
N LEU A 98 21.01 4.82 8.42
CA LEU A 98 20.50 4.74 9.79
C LEU A 98 21.48 4.04 10.75
N GLY A 99 22.56 3.48 10.26
CA GLY A 99 23.46 2.62 11.04
C GLY A 99 22.81 1.25 11.25
N ASP A 100 22.64 0.83 12.50
CA ASP A 100 21.80 -0.32 12.84
C ASP A 100 20.45 0.17 13.41
N PRO A 101 19.38 0.15 12.59
CA PRO A 101 18.09 0.65 13.04
C PRO A 101 17.56 -0.06 14.28
N ALA A 102 17.80 -1.36 14.39
CA ALA A 102 17.32 -2.16 15.51
C ALA A 102 17.89 -1.69 16.84
N THR A 103 19.21 -1.49 16.93
CA THR A 103 19.87 -0.99 18.15
C THR A 103 19.59 0.50 18.35
N ARG A 104 19.60 1.30 17.28
CA ARG A 104 19.41 2.76 17.35
C ARG A 104 18.04 3.14 17.93
N PHE A 105 16.98 2.50 17.46
CA PHE A 105 15.60 2.83 17.87
C PHE A 105 15.15 2.12 19.15
N ALA A 106 15.83 1.06 19.58
CA ALA A 106 15.54 0.35 20.83
C ALA A 106 15.59 1.27 22.08
N HIS A 107 16.40 2.32 22.02
CA HIS A 107 16.58 3.27 23.12
C HIS A 107 15.58 4.45 23.12
N TRP A 108 14.70 4.53 22.14
CA TRP A 108 13.72 5.60 22.09
C TRP A 108 12.70 5.50 23.24
N PRO A 109 12.13 6.64 23.69
CA PRO A 109 11.13 6.65 24.76
C PRO A 109 9.96 5.73 24.45
N ARG A 110 9.53 4.96 25.45
CA ARG A 110 8.45 3.96 25.30
C ARG A 110 7.15 4.55 24.74
N ALA A 111 6.81 5.76 25.17
CA ALA A 111 5.62 6.45 24.69
C ALA A 111 5.69 6.76 23.17
N VAL A 112 6.87 7.21 22.70
CA VAL A 112 7.09 7.51 21.27
C VAL A 112 6.94 6.24 20.44
N LEU A 113 7.57 5.15 20.87
CA LEU A 113 7.45 3.87 20.15
C LEU A 113 6.03 3.35 20.14
N ALA A 114 5.28 3.47 21.24
CA ALA A 114 3.87 3.08 21.29
C ALA A 114 3.00 3.93 20.35
N LEU A 115 3.21 5.25 20.31
CA LEU A 115 2.48 6.14 19.40
C LEU A 115 2.77 5.82 17.93
N LEU A 116 4.02 5.50 17.59
CA LEU A 116 4.38 5.08 16.24
C LEU A 116 3.71 3.77 15.85
N GLU A 117 3.65 2.77 16.74
CA GLU A 117 2.95 1.51 16.50
C GLU A 117 1.44 1.73 16.27
N ILE A 118 0.82 2.60 17.07
CA ILE A 118 -0.60 2.98 16.90
C ILE A 118 -0.80 3.68 15.55
N ALA A 119 0.07 4.63 15.20
CA ALA A 119 0.01 5.31 13.90
C ALA A 119 0.13 4.30 12.75
N TYR A 120 1.07 3.36 12.84
CA TYR A 120 1.25 2.32 11.83
C TYR A 120 0.01 1.44 11.66
N MET A 121 -0.60 0.99 12.75
CA MET A 121 -1.87 0.24 12.69
C MET A 121 -3.01 1.07 12.10
N GLY A 122 -3.00 2.39 12.29
CA GLY A 122 -3.97 3.31 11.75
C GLY A 122 -3.94 3.46 10.23
N CYS A 123 -2.85 3.05 9.54
CA CYS A 123 -2.72 3.22 8.09
C CYS A 123 -3.85 2.55 7.30
N PHE A 124 -4.36 1.42 7.77
CA PHE A 124 -5.47 0.69 7.14
C PHE A 124 -6.80 1.45 7.17
N LEU A 125 -6.94 2.41 8.08
CA LEU A 125 -8.15 3.23 8.21
C LEU A 125 -8.08 4.54 7.41
N LEU A 126 -6.89 4.98 6.99
CA LEU A 126 -6.73 6.26 6.31
C LEU A 126 -7.46 6.32 4.98
N VAL A 127 -7.36 5.28 4.16
CA VAL A 127 -8.00 5.24 2.84
C VAL A 127 -9.53 5.35 2.95
N PRO A 128 -10.23 4.52 3.74
CA PRO A 128 -11.68 4.70 3.90
C PRO A 128 -12.03 6.00 4.61
N ALA A 129 -11.20 6.51 5.54
CA ALA A 129 -11.43 7.79 6.20
C ALA A 129 -11.34 8.97 5.23
N GLY A 130 -10.40 8.97 4.29
CA GLY A 130 -10.28 9.97 3.24
C GLY A 130 -11.53 10.03 2.36
N LEU A 131 -12.02 8.88 1.90
CA LEU A 131 -13.30 8.81 1.18
C LEU A 131 -14.47 9.34 2.02
N ALA A 132 -14.57 8.90 3.28
CA ALA A 132 -15.65 9.31 4.17
C ALA A 132 -15.64 10.82 4.39
N ALA A 133 -14.47 11.42 4.64
CA ALA A 133 -14.32 12.85 4.80
C ALA A 133 -14.77 13.63 3.54
N LEU A 134 -14.31 13.22 2.36
CA LEU A 134 -14.73 13.83 1.09
C LEU A 134 -16.26 13.72 0.87
N ARG A 135 -16.85 12.57 1.20
CA ARG A 135 -18.29 12.36 1.04
C ARG A 135 -19.12 13.19 2.03
N LEU A 136 -18.72 13.26 3.28
CA LEU A 136 -19.40 14.03 4.34
C LEU A 136 -19.39 15.55 4.03
N GLU A 137 -18.31 16.05 3.45
CA GLU A 137 -18.18 17.46 3.06
C GLU A 137 -18.77 17.76 1.65
N GLY A 138 -19.44 16.78 1.04
CA GLY A 138 -20.14 16.97 -0.23
C GLY A 138 -19.21 17.18 -1.44
N ALA A 139 -17.98 16.63 -1.39
CA ALA A 139 -17.05 16.73 -2.52
C ALA A 139 -17.67 16.20 -3.82
N SER A 140 -17.39 16.84 -4.94
CA SER A 140 -17.87 16.42 -6.25
C SER A 140 -17.29 15.04 -6.63
N TRP A 141 -17.99 14.34 -7.51
CA TRP A 141 -17.50 13.04 -8.02
C TRP A 141 -16.14 13.16 -8.71
N ALA A 142 -15.86 14.30 -9.36
CA ALA A 142 -14.55 14.53 -9.97
C ALA A 142 -13.41 14.58 -8.93
N VAL A 143 -13.64 15.19 -7.77
CA VAL A 143 -12.68 15.19 -6.65
C VAL A 143 -12.47 13.79 -6.11
N ILE A 144 -13.56 13.01 -5.93
CA ILE A 144 -13.50 11.63 -5.44
C ILE A 144 -12.78 10.73 -6.45
N ASP A 145 -13.01 10.90 -7.75
CA ASP A 145 -12.34 10.13 -8.80
C ASP A 145 -10.83 10.43 -8.86
N ARG A 146 -10.44 11.69 -8.67
CA ARG A 146 -9.04 12.10 -8.56
C ARG A 146 -8.38 11.49 -7.33
N TYR A 147 -9.00 11.59 -6.18
CA TYR A 147 -8.56 10.95 -4.94
C TYR A 147 -8.30 9.44 -5.16
N TRP A 148 -9.26 8.74 -5.74
CA TRP A 148 -9.11 7.32 -6.00
C TRP A 148 -8.03 7.00 -7.03
N SER A 149 -7.88 7.81 -8.06
CA SER A 149 -6.83 7.61 -9.07
C SER A 149 -5.44 7.70 -8.44
N GLN A 150 -5.23 8.66 -7.55
CA GLN A 150 -3.95 8.84 -6.83
C GLN A 150 -3.69 7.70 -5.84
N VAL A 151 -4.70 7.31 -5.04
CA VAL A 151 -4.56 6.23 -4.04
C VAL A 151 -4.32 4.89 -4.73
N ILE A 152 -5.13 4.54 -5.74
CA ILE A 152 -5.01 3.28 -6.49
C ILE A 152 -3.67 3.20 -7.24
N ALA A 153 -3.21 4.29 -7.86
CA ALA A 153 -1.92 4.30 -8.53
C ALA A 153 -0.76 4.06 -7.54
N SER A 154 -0.85 4.66 -6.35
CA SER A 154 0.16 4.50 -5.29
C SER A 154 0.17 3.08 -4.73
N GLU A 155 -0.99 2.52 -4.41
CA GLU A 155 -1.09 1.17 -3.86
C GLU A 155 -0.70 0.10 -4.89
N PHE A 156 -1.26 0.15 -6.10
CA PHE A 156 -0.97 -0.82 -7.14
C PHE A 156 0.45 -0.71 -7.69
N GLY A 157 1.00 0.52 -7.75
CA GLY A 157 2.40 0.72 -8.08
C GLY A 157 3.36 0.07 -7.08
N SER A 158 2.95 0.01 -5.79
CA SER A 158 3.69 -0.73 -4.77
C SER A 158 3.54 -2.25 -4.93
N PHE A 159 2.32 -2.74 -5.14
CA PHE A 159 2.03 -4.18 -5.15
C PHE A 159 2.56 -4.87 -6.41
N VAL A 160 2.58 -4.18 -7.57
CA VAL A 160 3.04 -4.77 -8.83
C VAL A 160 4.50 -5.25 -8.76
N SER A 161 5.31 -4.66 -7.88
CA SER A 161 6.71 -5.05 -7.67
C SER A 161 6.88 -6.53 -7.31
N LEU A 162 5.89 -7.12 -6.61
CA LEU A 162 5.90 -8.53 -6.23
C LEU A 162 5.89 -9.48 -7.44
N THR A 163 5.43 -9.01 -8.60
CA THR A 163 5.55 -9.78 -9.86
C THR A 163 6.99 -9.95 -10.33
N CYS A 164 7.89 -9.08 -9.88
CA CYS A 164 9.30 -9.04 -10.31
C CYS A 164 10.24 -9.53 -9.23
N VAL A 165 10.10 -9.02 -8.01
CA VAL A 165 11.00 -9.29 -6.91
C VAL A 165 10.25 -9.36 -5.59
N PHE A 166 10.63 -10.32 -4.76
CA PHE A 166 10.12 -10.49 -3.41
C PHE A 166 11.26 -10.38 -2.40
N ALA A 167 11.08 -9.58 -1.36
CA ALA A 167 11.94 -9.51 -0.18
C ALA A 167 11.10 -9.75 1.08
N ARG A 168 11.72 -10.31 2.10
CA ARG A 168 11.10 -10.40 3.42
C ARG A 168 11.26 -9.08 4.17
N PRO A 169 10.31 -8.69 5.01
CA PRO A 169 10.46 -7.50 5.83
C PRO A 169 11.62 -7.67 6.84
N PRO A 170 12.26 -6.56 7.29
CA PRO A 170 13.44 -6.62 8.16
C PRO A 170 13.24 -7.43 9.45
N TRP A 171 12.06 -7.37 10.06
CA TRP A 171 11.77 -8.10 11.31
C TRP A 171 11.82 -9.63 11.16
N VAL A 172 11.63 -10.15 9.94
CA VAL A 172 11.73 -11.60 9.65
C VAL A 172 13.18 -12.04 9.52
N LEU A 173 14.08 -11.12 9.12
CA LEU A 173 15.49 -11.44 8.88
C LEU A 173 16.35 -11.37 10.14
N ASP A 174 15.96 -10.58 11.10
CA ASP A 174 16.78 -10.23 12.26
C ASP A 174 16.09 -10.62 13.56
N GLU A 175 16.15 -11.91 13.89
CA GLU A 175 15.61 -12.44 15.16
C GLU A 175 16.30 -11.85 16.41
N ARG A 176 17.51 -11.31 16.26
CA ARG A 176 18.28 -10.72 17.35
C ARG A 176 17.93 -9.25 17.62
N ALA A 177 17.32 -8.60 16.66
CA ALA A 177 16.96 -7.18 16.71
C ALA A 177 15.49 -6.97 17.10
N ALA A 178 14.92 -7.88 17.86
CA ALA A 178 13.59 -7.67 18.42
C ALA A 178 13.59 -6.40 19.27
N LEU A 179 12.75 -5.43 18.88
CA LEU A 179 12.42 -4.31 19.76
C LEU A 179 12.02 -4.87 21.13
N PRO A 180 12.34 -4.18 22.24
CA PRO A 180 12.03 -4.67 23.58
C PRO A 180 10.59 -5.16 23.65
N ASP A 181 10.38 -6.36 24.21
CA ASP A 181 9.09 -7.02 24.30
C ASP A 181 8.05 -6.14 25.01
N ARG A 182 7.17 -5.54 24.22
CA ARG A 182 6.13 -4.61 24.70
C ARG A 182 4.76 -5.11 24.24
N ALA A 183 3.78 -4.94 25.11
CA ALA A 183 2.40 -5.36 24.80
C ALA A 183 1.88 -4.71 23.51
N VAL A 184 2.13 -3.41 23.29
CA VAL A 184 1.72 -2.68 22.08
C VAL A 184 2.43 -3.24 20.85
N HIS A 185 3.75 -3.46 20.91
CA HIS A 185 4.52 -4.04 19.80
C HIS A 185 4.06 -5.45 19.47
N ARG A 186 3.83 -6.31 20.48
CA ARG A 186 3.27 -7.66 20.25
C ARG A 186 1.90 -7.61 19.60
N THR A 187 1.05 -6.66 20.01
CA THR A 187 -0.27 -6.49 19.42
C THR A 187 -0.18 -6.01 17.98
N ALA A 188 0.65 -5.00 17.71
CA ALA A 188 0.89 -4.49 16.35
C ALA A 188 1.47 -5.58 15.45
N THR A 189 2.48 -6.33 15.89
CA THR A 189 3.07 -7.44 15.13
C THR A 189 2.03 -8.52 14.82
N ARG A 190 1.23 -8.96 15.80
CA ARG A 190 0.15 -9.95 15.58
C ARG A 190 -0.91 -9.43 14.61
N PHE A 191 -1.24 -8.14 14.69
CA PHE A 191 -2.19 -7.51 13.80
C PHE A 191 -1.65 -7.50 12.36
N VAL A 192 -0.40 -7.05 12.17
CA VAL A 192 0.29 -7.07 10.89
C VAL A 192 0.41 -8.49 10.32
N GLU A 193 0.83 -9.45 11.14
CA GLU A 193 0.94 -10.87 10.72
C GLU A 193 -0.37 -11.47 10.21
N ARG A 194 -1.51 -11.03 10.75
CA ARG A 194 -2.83 -11.52 10.33
C ARG A 194 -3.37 -10.83 9.10
N LEU A 195 -3.03 -9.56 8.91
CA LEU A 195 -3.57 -8.73 7.84
C LEU A 195 -2.64 -8.61 6.63
N THR A 196 -1.37 -9.03 6.76
CA THR A 196 -0.40 -8.88 5.69
C THR A 196 0.07 -10.23 5.12
N ILE A 197 0.56 -10.16 3.90
CA ILE A 197 1.09 -11.32 3.17
C ILE A 197 2.51 -11.73 3.60
N ARG A 198 3.08 -11.12 4.63
CA ARG A 198 4.46 -11.31 5.11
C ARG A 198 5.52 -11.11 4.00
N ALA A 199 5.17 -10.42 2.95
CA ALA A 199 6.07 -10.00 1.89
C ALA A 199 6.27 -8.49 1.97
N ASN A 200 7.51 -8.05 1.76
CA ASN A 200 7.83 -6.64 1.67
C ASN A 200 7.55 -6.16 0.26
N THR A 201 6.72 -5.14 0.12
CA THR A 201 6.54 -4.43 -1.14
C THR A 201 7.63 -3.38 -1.30
N PHE A 202 8.16 -3.24 -2.50
CA PHE A 202 9.09 -2.18 -2.88
C PHE A 202 8.56 -1.51 -4.15
N PRO A 203 8.08 -0.28 -4.08
CA PRO A 203 7.98 0.67 -2.94
C PRO A 203 7.04 0.24 -1.80
N SER A 204 7.15 0.92 -0.62
CA SER A 204 6.25 0.69 0.50
C SER A 204 4.83 1.17 0.20
N GLY A 205 3.85 0.26 0.20
CA GLY A 205 2.44 0.62 0.06
C GLY A 205 1.93 1.49 1.21
N HIS A 206 2.37 1.23 2.45
CA HIS A 206 1.97 2.04 3.61
C HIS A 206 2.39 3.51 3.49
N ALA A 207 3.63 3.77 3.05
CA ALA A 207 4.10 5.13 2.82
C ALA A 207 3.41 5.77 1.61
N ALA A 208 3.30 5.03 0.49
CA ALA A 208 2.68 5.53 -0.73
C ALA A 208 1.18 5.81 -0.54
N GLY A 209 0.44 4.84 0.00
CA GLY A 209 -1.01 4.97 0.20
C GLY A 209 -1.38 6.05 1.21
N SER A 210 -0.69 6.12 2.37
CA SER A 210 -0.97 7.15 3.37
C SER A 210 -0.66 8.57 2.87
N LEU A 211 0.44 8.75 2.14
CA LEU A 211 0.76 10.04 1.52
C LEU A 211 -0.23 10.39 0.40
N ALA A 212 -0.65 9.42 -0.42
CA ALA A 212 -1.65 9.64 -1.46
C ALA A 212 -3.00 10.10 -0.88
N VAL A 213 -3.42 9.56 0.28
CA VAL A 213 -4.62 10.05 0.99
C VAL A 213 -4.46 11.52 1.38
N ALA A 214 -3.32 11.89 1.97
CA ALA A 214 -3.07 13.26 2.38
C ALA A 214 -3.10 14.23 1.20
N LEU A 215 -2.36 13.91 0.14
CA LEU A 215 -2.28 14.75 -1.06
C LEU A 215 -3.61 14.82 -1.82
N GLY A 216 -4.33 13.69 -1.91
CA GLY A 216 -5.62 13.61 -2.59
C GLY A 216 -6.76 14.33 -1.88
N THR A 217 -6.60 14.63 -0.58
CA THR A 217 -7.62 15.34 0.21
C THR A 217 -7.27 16.80 0.48
N ILE A 218 -5.99 17.18 0.46
CA ILE A 218 -5.51 18.47 0.97
C ILE A 218 -6.12 19.68 0.23
N SER A 219 -6.38 19.55 -1.07
CA SER A 219 -6.97 20.65 -1.87
C SER A 219 -8.43 20.90 -1.56
N ALA A 220 -9.20 19.83 -1.26
CA ALA A 220 -10.63 19.91 -0.95
C ALA A 220 -10.87 20.11 0.55
N LEU A 221 -10.04 19.52 1.40
CA LEU A 221 -10.16 19.46 2.86
C LEU A 221 -8.81 19.79 3.52
N PRO A 222 -8.34 21.06 3.53
CA PRO A 222 -6.98 21.41 3.96
C PRO A 222 -6.63 20.91 5.36
N THR A 223 -7.53 21.06 6.33
CA THR A 223 -7.29 20.63 7.72
C THR A 223 -7.15 19.10 7.80
N PHE A 224 -8.05 18.36 7.17
CA PHE A 224 -7.98 16.89 7.13
C PHE A 224 -6.73 16.42 6.39
N GLY A 225 -6.42 17.02 5.25
CA GLY A 225 -5.22 16.72 4.48
C GLY A 225 -3.93 16.98 5.26
N LEU A 226 -3.85 18.03 6.04
CA LEU A 226 -2.70 18.32 6.90
C LEU A 226 -2.56 17.30 8.04
N ILE A 227 -3.67 16.93 8.69
CA ILE A 227 -3.68 15.90 9.74
C ILE A 227 -3.21 14.56 9.16
N THR A 228 -3.76 14.16 8.01
CA THR A 228 -3.37 12.91 7.34
C THR A 228 -1.94 12.94 6.83
N LEU A 229 -1.40 14.10 6.45
CA LEU A 229 0.02 14.27 6.09
C LEU A 229 0.93 14.02 7.31
N ILE A 230 0.60 14.56 8.46
CA ILE A 230 1.33 14.30 9.71
C ILE A 230 1.29 12.80 10.05
N LEU A 231 0.12 12.17 9.89
CA LEU A 231 -0.03 10.73 10.10
C LEU A 231 0.78 9.92 9.06
N ALA A 232 0.81 10.32 7.79
CA ALA A 232 1.60 9.65 6.75
C ALA A 232 3.11 9.69 7.07
N VAL A 233 3.61 10.82 7.59
CA VAL A 233 4.99 10.91 8.08
C VAL A 233 5.20 10.00 9.28
N ALA A 234 4.29 10.00 10.25
CA ALA A 234 4.39 9.11 11.43
C ALA A 234 4.35 7.62 11.03
N ILE A 235 3.48 7.23 10.09
CA ILE A 235 3.40 5.86 9.54
C ILE A 235 4.70 5.48 8.84
N SER A 236 5.28 6.38 8.04
CA SER A 236 6.54 6.16 7.34
C SER A 236 7.70 5.93 8.32
N VAL A 237 7.80 6.76 9.37
CA VAL A 237 8.78 6.59 10.44
C VAL A 237 8.52 5.29 11.20
N ALA A 238 7.27 5.02 11.57
CA ALA A 238 6.87 3.81 12.29
C ALA A 238 7.21 2.52 11.52
N ALA A 239 7.05 2.52 10.20
CA ALA A 239 7.37 1.38 9.35
C ALA A 239 8.86 0.99 9.41
N VAL A 240 9.76 2.00 9.49
CA VAL A 240 11.21 1.77 9.64
C VAL A 240 11.57 1.41 11.08
N VAL A 241 11.04 2.15 12.05
CA VAL A 241 11.32 1.94 13.48
C VAL A 241 10.80 0.59 13.96
N GLY A 242 9.59 0.19 13.52
CA GLY A 242 8.99 -1.12 13.81
C GLY A 242 9.56 -2.27 12.97
N ARG A 243 10.52 -1.98 12.07
CA ARG A 243 11.16 -2.99 11.20
C ARG A 243 10.20 -3.65 10.21
N TYR A 244 9.07 -3.02 9.91
CA TYR A 244 8.09 -3.51 8.94
C TYR A 244 8.55 -3.29 7.49
N HIS A 245 9.30 -2.21 7.25
CA HIS A 245 9.88 -1.84 5.96
C HIS A 245 11.33 -1.38 6.09
N TYR A 246 12.07 -1.45 5.00
CA TYR A 246 13.39 -0.81 4.87
C TYR A 246 13.23 0.68 4.59
N ALA A 247 14.24 1.49 4.94
CA ALA A 247 14.21 2.93 4.66
C ALA A 247 14.11 3.24 3.16
N ALA A 248 14.77 2.44 2.32
CA ALA A 248 14.69 2.58 0.87
C ALA A 248 13.26 2.36 0.32
N ASP A 249 12.48 1.44 0.93
CA ASP A 249 11.08 1.21 0.54
C ASP A 249 10.23 2.45 0.80
N ILE A 250 10.48 3.11 1.94
CA ILE A 250 9.75 4.33 2.32
C ILE A 250 10.04 5.46 1.35
N VAL A 251 11.32 5.71 1.04
CA VAL A 251 11.71 6.74 0.08
C VAL A 251 11.07 6.48 -1.28
N ALA A 252 11.13 5.24 -1.77
CA ALA A 252 10.51 4.85 -3.04
C ALA A 252 8.97 5.01 -2.99
N GLY A 253 8.32 4.68 -1.85
CA GLY A 253 6.88 4.86 -1.65
C GLY A 253 6.46 6.32 -1.67
N VAL A 254 7.21 7.19 -1.00
CA VAL A 254 6.99 8.65 -1.04
C VAL A 254 7.13 9.17 -2.47
N CYS A 255 8.19 8.79 -3.19
CA CYS A 255 8.38 9.18 -4.59
C CYS A 255 7.20 8.72 -5.47
N LEU A 256 6.73 7.49 -5.29
CA LEU A 256 5.59 6.94 -6.03
C LEU A 256 4.32 7.77 -5.81
N ALA A 257 3.99 8.12 -4.56
CA ALA A 257 2.82 8.95 -4.25
C ALA A 257 2.94 10.37 -4.84
N LEU A 258 4.13 10.97 -4.79
CA LEU A 258 4.36 12.29 -5.38
C LEU A 258 4.21 12.25 -6.90
N VAL A 259 4.73 11.22 -7.57
CA VAL A 259 4.56 11.01 -9.01
C VAL A 259 3.08 10.83 -9.36
N ALA A 260 2.36 10.00 -8.61
CA ALA A 260 0.92 9.81 -8.80
C ALA A 260 0.15 11.12 -8.62
N PHE A 261 0.51 11.93 -7.62
CA PHE A 261 -0.09 13.22 -7.39
C PHE A 261 0.14 14.20 -8.55
N VAL A 262 1.38 14.30 -9.05
CA VAL A 262 1.73 15.24 -10.15
C VAL A 262 1.07 14.83 -11.47
N ILE A 263 0.93 13.52 -11.74
CA ILE A 263 0.37 13.04 -13.03
C ILE A 263 -1.15 13.02 -13.01
N LEU A 264 -1.78 12.76 -11.85
CA LEU A 264 -3.22 12.51 -11.72
C LEU A 264 -3.94 13.61 -10.90
N GLY A 265 -3.21 14.65 -10.47
CA GLY A 265 -3.65 15.74 -9.61
C GLY A 265 -4.40 16.89 -10.29
#